data_008d6b079ac558ba161608aaa36fdcd7
#
_entry.id   008d6b079ac558ba161608aaa36fdcd7
#
_cell.length_a   1.000
_cell.length_b   1.000
_cell.length_c   1.000
_cell.angle_alpha   90.00
_cell.angle_beta   90.00
_cell.angle_gamma   90.00
#
_symmetry.space_group_name_H-M   'P 1'
#
loop_
_entity.id
_entity.type
_entity.pdbx_description
1 polymer ?
#
loop_
_entity_poly.entity_id
_entity_poly.type
_entity_poly.pdbx_seq_one_letter_code
_entity_poly.pdbx_strand_id
1 'polypeptide(L)'
;SHEIRNPLTLISSSLQIMELEHPEVKEFFNWKQTMDDVDFMCSLLNELSDYNNGNTLHLSVFSIEQLLKNIAVSFAISLESEQSVHPIEFTSRIMPDMGSFTGDKIKLEEVILNLLRNAKDAVMEQSYRKIRLTADRIDDRIVIRCKDNGCGIPEDLQKTIFEPFITHKPGGTGLGLAVSKRIIEAHKGTLSFESKKGPGTTFTVSLPI
;
A
#
# COMPACT_ATOMS: atom_id res chain seq x y z
N SER A 1 14.36 13.11 -11.90
CA SER A 1 14.02 11.70 -11.65
C SER A 1 13.83 10.89 -12.94
N HIS A 2 13.32 11.45 -14.04
CA HIS A 2 13.23 10.75 -15.33
C HIS A 2 14.58 10.28 -15.88
N GLU A 3 15.63 11.06 -15.65
CA GLU A 3 17.00 10.76 -16.11
C GLU A 3 17.62 9.53 -15.42
N ILE A 4 17.17 9.19 -14.21
CA ILE A 4 17.62 7.98 -13.49
C ILE A 4 16.69 6.79 -13.79
N ARG A 5 15.38 7.04 -13.95
CA ARG A 5 14.41 5.97 -14.26
C ARG A 5 14.71 5.29 -15.61
N ASN A 6 14.98 6.09 -16.65
CA ASN A 6 15.23 5.55 -17.98
C ASN A 6 16.39 4.53 -18.03
N PRO A 7 17.62 4.85 -17.56
CA PRO A 7 18.71 3.89 -17.55
C PRO A 7 18.42 2.67 -16.67
N LEU A 8 17.73 2.83 -15.55
CA LEU A 8 17.39 1.70 -14.70
C LEU A 8 16.37 0.76 -15.34
N THR A 9 15.37 1.30 -16.04
CA THR A 9 14.41 0.50 -16.83
C THR A 9 15.14 -0.27 -17.95
N LEU A 10 16.12 0.35 -18.62
CA LEU A 10 16.92 -0.33 -19.64
C LEU A 10 17.76 -1.46 -19.03
N ILE A 11 18.36 -1.27 -17.86
CA ILE A 11 19.10 -2.31 -17.14
C ILE A 11 18.17 -3.49 -16.80
N SER A 12 17.01 -3.21 -16.19
CA SER A 12 16.01 -4.23 -15.84
C SER A 12 15.58 -5.01 -17.09
N SER A 13 15.24 -4.32 -18.18
CA SER A 13 14.84 -4.97 -19.43
C SER A 13 15.97 -5.81 -20.03
N SER A 14 17.22 -5.34 -19.99
CA SER A 14 18.37 -6.08 -20.49
C SER A 14 18.62 -7.36 -19.68
N LEU A 15 18.50 -7.30 -18.35
CA LEU A 15 18.62 -8.48 -17.49
C LEU A 15 17.49 -9.49 -17.74
N GLN A 16 16.25 -9.02 -17.94
CA GLN A 16 15.10 -9.89 -18.28
C GLN A 16 15.32 -10.58 -19.65
N ILE A 17 15.86 -9.86 -20.65
CA ILE A 17 16.19 -10.45 -21.96
C ILE A 17 17.30 -11.50 -21.80
N MET A 18 18.36 -11.21 -21.02
CA MET A 18 19.40 -12.19 -20.71
C MET A 18 18.81 -13.46 -20.09
N GLU A 19 17.87 -13.32 -19.14
CA GLU A 19 17.23 -14.47 -18.49
C GLU A 19 16.38 -15.30 -19.45
N LEU A 20 15.76 -14.65 -20.46
CA LEU A 20 14.98 -15.32 -21.51
C LEU A 20 15.87 -16.03 -22.53
N GLU A 21 16.97 -15.39 -22.97
CA GLU A 21 17.88 -15.94 -23.99
C GLU A 21 18.86 -16.97 -23.40
N HIS A 22 19.22 -16.82 -22.12
CA HIS A 22 20.20 -17.60 -21.38
C HIS A 22 19.62 -18.06 -20.03
N PRO A 23 18.69 -19.04 -19.99
CA PRO A 23 18.08 -19.48 -18.75
C PRO A 23 19.06 -19.95 -17.67
N GLU A 24 20.27 -20.36 -18.07
CA GLU A 24 21.37 -20.79 -17.19
C GLU A 24 21.89 -19.67 -16.27
N VAL A 25 21.64 -18.39 -16.59
CA VAL A 25 22.06 -17.28 -15.72
C VAL A 25 21.36 -17.31 -14.37
N LYS A 26 20.19 -17.96 -14.26
CA LYS A 26 19.48 -18.15 -12.98
C LYS A 26 20.28 -18.95 -11.96
N GLU A 27 21.21 -19.76 -12.41
CA GLU A 27 22.09 -20.56 -11.56
C GLU A 27 23.31 -19.78 -11.05
N PHE A 28 23.56 -18.57 -11.58
CA PHE A 28 24.66 -17.73 -11.12
C PHE A 28 24.41 -17.23 -9.69
N PHE A 29 25.44 -17.34 -8.87
CA PHE A 29 25.38 -17.12 -7.40
C PHE A 29 24.65 -15.86 -6.98
N ASN A 30 24.78 -14.74 -7.71
CA ASN A 30 24.16 -13.46 -7.35
C ASN A 30 23.04 -13.04 -8.32
N TRP A 31 22.61 -13.89 -9.27
CA TRP A 31 21.62 -13.48 -10.27
C TRP A 31 20.32 -13.01 -9.66
N LYS A 32 19.74 -13.85 -8.80
CA LYS A 32 18.48 -13.53 -8.11
C LYS A 32 18.61 -12.24 -7.28
N GLN A 33 19.70 -12.10 -6.54
CA GLN A 33 19.94 -10.90 -5.72
C GLN A 33 20.03 -9.64 -6.61
N THR A 34 20.73 -9.74 -7.77
CA THR A 34 20.83 -8.61 -8.70
C THR A 34 19.48 -8.21 -9.26
N MET A 35 18.62 -9.18 -9.62
CA MET A 35 17.26 -8.89 -10.09
C MET A 35 16.43 -8.23 -8.99
N ASP A 36 16.45 -8.77 -7.77
CA ASP A 36 15.74 -8.24 -6.61
C ASP A 36 16.20 -6.79 -6.30
N ASP A 37 17.50 -6.51 -6.36
CA ASP A 37 18.07 -5.17 -6.12
C ASP A 37 17.65 -4.16 -7.22
N VAL A 38 17.60 -4.59 -8.49
CA VAL A 38 17.13 -3.72 -9.60
C VAL A 38 15.64 -3.44 -9.45
N ASP A 39 14.83 -4.44 -9.13
CA ASP A 39 13.38 -4.26 -8.92
C ASP A 39 13.12 -3.35 -7.71
N PHE A 40 13.90 -3.49 -6.63
CA PHE A 40 13.84 -2.61 -5.48
C PHE A 40 14.17 -1.14 -5.86
N MET A 41 15.23 -0.91 -6.64
CA MET A 41 15.57 0.45 -7.10
C MET A 41 14.48 1.04 -8.01
N CYS A 42 13.88 0.25 -8.89
CA CYS A 42 12.75 0.67 -9.72
C CYS A 42 11.55 1.09 -8.87
N SER A 43 11.20 0.28 -7.87
CA SER A 43 10.12 0.57 -6.92
C SER A 43 10.39 1.86 -6.14
N LEU A 44 11.59 2.02 -5.59
CA LEU A 44 12.01 3.21 -4.85
C LEU A 44 11.90 4.49 -5.68
N LEU A 45 12.35 4.45 -6.96
CA LEU A 45 12.24 5.60 -7.87
C LEU A 45 10.78 5.95 -8.21
N ASN A 46 9.91 4.95 -8.35
CA ASN A 46 8.49 5.17 -8.58
C ASN A 46 7.85 5.83 -7.36
N GLU A 47 8.05 5.27 -6.16
CA GLU A 47 7.52 5.83 -4.93
C GLU A 47 8.07 7.24 -4.62
N LEU A 48 9.35 7.51 -4.90
CA LEU A 48 9.94 8.84 -4.78
C LEU A 48 9.30 9.84 -5.76
N SER A 49 9.02 9.41 -6.99
CA SER A 49 8.30 10.22 -7.97
C SER A 49 6.88 10.54 -7.49
N ASP A 50 6.18 9.54 -6.96
CA ASP A 50 4.83 9.69 -6.41
C ASP A 50 4.85 10.57 -5.16
N TYR A 51 5.85 10.45 -4.31
CA TYR A 51 6.06 11.35 -3.18
C TYR A 51 6.22 12.81 -3.64
N ASN A 52 7.02 13.08 -4.67
CA ASN A 52 7.22 14.43 -5.20
C ASN A 52 5.99 14.98 -5.91
N ASN A 53 5.22 14.13 -6.60
CA ASN A 53 4.04 14.49 -7.39
C ASN A 53 2.72 14.31 -6.65
N GLY A 54 2.76 13.86 -5.39
CA GLY A 54 1.55 13.52 -4.60
C GLY A 54 0.56 14.66 -4.40
N ASN A 55 0.95 15.91 -4.64
CA ASN A 55 0.07 17.08 -4.56
C ASN A 55 -0.70 17.36 -5.85
N THR A 56 -0.35 16.73 -6.99
CA THR A 56 -1.06 16.93 -8.26
C THR A 56 -2.14 15.86 -8.37
N LEU A 57 -3.41 16.27 -8.27
CA LEU A 57 -4.55 15.36 -8.34
C LEU A 57 -5.25 15.49 -9.70
N HIS A 58 -5.60 14.36 -10.29
CA HIS A 58 -6.50 14.27 -11.44
C HIS A 58 -7.92 13.99 -10.97
N LEU A 59 -8.64 15.07 -10.64
CA LEU A 59 -9.96 14.97 -10.06
C LEU A 59 -11.00 14.44 -11.05
N SER A 60 -11.78 13.47 -10.61
CA SER A 60 -12.95 12.93 -11.31
C SER A 60 -14.07 12.65 -10.31
N VAL A 61 -15.31 12.58 -10.83
CA VAL A 61 -16.48 12.20 -10.02
C VAL A 61 -16.71 10.70 -10.14
N PHE A 62 -16.78 9.97 -9.03
CA PHE A 62 -16.98 8.52 -9.02
C PHE A 62 -17.67 8.07 -7.72
N SER A 63 -18.15 6.82 -7.72
CA SER A 63 -18.66 6.18 -6.51
C SER A 63 -17.51 5.65 -5.67
N ILE A 64 -17.30 6.23 -4.49
CA ILE A 64 -16.29 5.76 -3.52
C ILE A 64 -16.65 4.36 -2.99
N GLU A 65 -17.94 4.07 -2.85
CA GLU A 65 -18.46 2.75 -2.48
C GLU A 65 -17.99 1.69 -3.48
N GLN A 66 -18.18 1.95 -4.79
CA GLN A 66 -17.80 0.99 -5.82
C GLN A 66 -16.27 0.81 -5.90
N LEU A 67 -15.52 1.90 -5.74
CA LEU A 67 -14.06 1.83 -5.67
C LEU A 67 -13.61 0.90 -4.54
N LEU A 68 -14.12 1.12 -3.33
CA LEU A 68 -13.74 0.33 -2.15
C LEU A 68 -14.19 -1.14 -2.25
N LYS A 69 -15.35 -1.41 -2.83
CA LYS A 69 -15.82 -2.78 -3.12
C LYS A 69 -14.88 -3.49 -4.09
N ASN A 70 -14.47 -2.82 -5.16
CA ASN A 70 -13.55 -3.39 -6.15
C ASN A 70 -12.18 -3.70 -5.51
N ILE A 71 -11.65 -2.77 -4.70
CA ILE A 71 -10.39 -2.98 -3.96
C ILE A 71 -10.53 -4.19 -3.01
N ALA A 72 -11.62 -4.27 -2.26
CA ALA A 72 -11.84 -5.36 -1.31
C ALA A 72 -11.89 -6.73 -2.01
N VAL A 73 -12.58 -6.82 -3.15
CA VAL A 73 -12.66 -8.06 -3.95
C VAL A 73 -11.28 -8.42 -4.50
N SER A 74 -10.57 -7.48 -5.12
CA SER A 74 -9.23 -7.72 -5.69
C SER A 74 -8.25 -8.17 -4.60
N PHE A 75 -8.29 -7.54 -3.43
CA PHE A 75 -7.44 -7.91 -2.30
C PHE A 75 -7.77 -9.31 -1.77
N ALA A 76 -9.06 -9.66 -1.64
CA ALA A 76 -9.49 -11.00 -1.22
C ALA A 76 -8.96 -12.08 -2.19
N ILE A 77 -9.10 -11.86 -3.51
CA ILE A 77 -8.59 -12.77 -4.54
C ILE A 77 -7.07 -12.92 -4.42
N SER A 78 -6.33 -11.83 -4.18
CA SER A 78 -4.88 -11.88 -4.01
C SER A 78 -4.45 -12.72 -2.82
N LEU A 79 -5.22 -12.71 -1.72
CA LEU A 79 -4.95 -13.53 -0.54
C LEU A 79 -5.23 -15.01 -0.79
N GLU A 80 -6.26 -15.35 -1.57
CA GLU A 80 -6.62 -16.73 -1.92
C GLU A 80 -5.58 -17.37 -2.85
N SER A 81 -4.97 -16.59 -3.74
CA SER A 81 -3.93 -17.08 -4.67
C SER A 81 -2.63 -17.47 -3.96
N GLU A 82 -2.39 -16.96 -2.76
CA GLU A 82 -1.25 -17.33 -1.92
C GLU A 82 -1.63 -18.54 -1.07
N GLN A 83 -1.20 -19.73 -1.50
CA GLN A 83 -1.40 -20.99 -0.76
C GLN A 83 -0.64 -20.94 0.59
N SER A 84 -1.23 -20.34 1.60
CA SER A 84 -0.64 -20.23 2.93
C SER A 84 -1.22 -21.28 3.87
N VAL A 85 -0.35 -21.90 4.68
CA VAL A 85 -0.77 -22.82 5.76
C VAL A 85 -1.67 -22.12 6.79
N HIS A 86 -1.49 -20.82 6.95
CA HIS A 86 -2.31 -19.98 7.82
C HIS A 86 -2.98 -18.87 6.99
N PRO A 87 -4.22 -19.08 6.50
CA PRO A 87 -4.93 -18.10 5.70
C PRO A 87 -5.24 -16.83 6.51
N ILE A 88 -5.32 -15.70 5.81
CA ILE A 88 -5.73 -14.43 6.41
C ILE A 88 -7.26 -14.32 6.32
N GLU A 89 -7.93 -14.18 7.47
CA GLU A 89 -9.35 -13.82 7.50
C GLU A 89 -9.50 -12.35 7.11
N PHE A 90 -9.91 -12.10 5.87
CA PHE A 90 -10.24 -10.77 5.39
C PHE A 90 -11.74 -10.54 5.41
N THR A 91 -12.17 -9.43 6.00
CA THR A 91 -13.57 -8.99 6.02
C THR A 91 -13.71 -7.56 5.57
N SER A 92 -14.75 -7.27 4.77
CA SER A 92 -15.05 -5.89 4.36
C SER A 92 -16.51 -5.55 4.69
N ARG A 93 -16.73 -4.34 5.24
CA ARG A 93 -18.06 -3.75 5.46
C ARG A 93 -18.04 -2.32 4.93
N ILE A 94 -18.62 -2.12 3.78
CA ILE A 94 -18.70 -0.84 3.10
C ILE A 94 -20.15 -0.40 3.10
N MET A 95 -20.44 0.77 3.72
CA MET A 95 -21.78 1.33 3.79
C MET A 95 -22.32 1.59 2.38
N PRO A 96 -23.55 1.19 2.05
CA PRO A 96 -24.18 1.54 0.79
C PRO A 96 -24.54 3.03 0.74
N ASP A 97 -24.77 3.53 -0.46
CA ASP A 97 -25.29 4.87 -0.75
C ASP A 97 -24.46 6.03 -0.13
N MET A 98 -23.12 5.89 -0.12
CA MET A 98 -22.23 6.95 0.35
C MET A 98 -22.20 8.18 -0.59
N GLY A 99 -22.86 8.11 -1.74
CA GLY A 99 -22.92 9.18 -2.73
C GLY A 99 -21.73 9.18 -3.70
N SER A 100 -21.68 10.24 -4.52
CA SER A 100 -20.55 10.51 -5.40
C SER A 100 -19.46 11.24 -4.65
N PHE A 101 -18.21 10.95 -5.01
CA PHE A 101 -17.03 11.60 -4.45
C PHE A 101 -16.23 12.27 -5.59
N THR A 102 -15.71 13.47 -5.33
CA THR A 102 -14.82 14.16 -6.27
C THR A 102 -13.38 14.04 -5.76
N GLY A 103 -12.54 13.31 -6.50
CA GLY A 103 -11.17 13.07 -6.10
C GLY A 103 -10.36 12.38 -7.21
N ASP A 104 -9.11 12.07 -6.91
CA ASP A 104 -8.26 11.24 -7.76
C ASP A 104 -8.45 9.77 -7.40
N LYS A 105 -9.22 9.07 -8.25
CA LYS A 105 -9.59 7.67 -8.04
C LYS A 105 -8.37 6.76 -7.93
N ILE A 106 -7.36 6.97 -8.78
CA ILE A 106 -6.15 6.11 -8.83
C ILE A 106 -5.31 6.33 -7.58
N LYS A 107 -5.14 7.58 -7.17
CA LYS A 107 -4.38 7.91 -5.95
C LYS A 107 -5.07 7.39 -4.67
N LEU A 108 -6.39 7.44 -4.60
CA LEU A 108 -7.12 6.87 -3.46
C LEU A 108 -7.04 5.33 -3.44
N GLU A 109 -7.10 4.69 -4.60
CA GLU A 109 -6.88 3.24 -4.71
C GLU A 109 -5.48 2.86 -4.22
N GLU A 110 -4.45 3.59 -4.64
CA GLU A 110 -3.06 3.44 -4.19
C GLU A 110 -2.95 3.50 -2.65
N VAL A 111 -3.57 4.51 -2.02
CA VAL A 111 -3.59 4.65 -0.56
C VAL A 111 -4.21 3.42 0.11
N ILE A 112 -5.39 3.00 -0.31
CA ILE A 112 -6.10 1.90 0.35
C ILE A 112 -5.35 0.58 0.17
N LEU A 113 -4.80 0.31 -1.02
CA LEU A 113 -3.97 -0.86 -1.27
C LEU A 113 -2.70 -0.85 -0.42
N ASN A 114 -2.05 0.30 -0.24
CA ASN A 114 -0.88 0.42 0.63
C ASN A 114 -1.23 0.10 2.09
N LEU A 115 -2.35 0.62 2.61
CA LEU A 115 -2.80 0.30 3.98
C LEU A 115 -3.12 -1.19 4.14
N LEU A 116 -3.76 -1.82 3.14
CA LEU A 116 -4.07 -3.26 3.17
C LEU A 116 -2.80 -4.13 3.09
N ARG A 117 -1.80 -3.74 2.27
CA ARG A 117 -0.49 -4.42 2.22
C ARG A 117 0.24 -4.30 3.56
N ASN A 118 0.23 -3.12 4.18
CA ASN A 118 0.82 -2.92 5.50
C ASN A 118 0.14 -3.78 6.57
N ALA A 119 -1.19 -3.90 6.53
CA ALA A 119 -1.95 -4.78 7.41
C ALA A 119 -1.59 -6.26 7.17
N LYS A 120 -1.47 -6.69 5.90
CA LYS A 120 -1.03 -8.04 5.52
C LYS A 120 0.32 -8.37 6.12
N ASP A 121 1.32 -7.51 5.92
CA ASP A 121 2.67 -7.74 6.45
C ASP A 121 2.66 -7.83 7.98
N ALA A 122 1.88 -6.96 8.65
CA ALA A 122 1.82 -6.93 10.11
C ALA A 122 1.25 -8.20 10.74
N VAL A 123 0.38 -8.95 10.02
CA VAL A 123 -0.24 -10.18 10.53
C VAL A 123 0.54 -11.45 10.20
N MET A 124 1.60 -11.38 9.38
CA MET A 124 2.30 -12.59 8.90
C MET A 124 2.87 -13.48 10.00
N GLU A 125 3.29 -12.90 11.12
CA GLU A 125 3.82 -13.64 12.28
C GLU A 125 2.75 -14.11 13.28
N GLN A 126 1.46 -13.76 13.03
CA GLN A 126 0.37 -14.16 13.90
C GLN A 126 -0.11 -15.58 13.57
N SER A 127 -0.45 -16.33 14.61
CA SER A 127 -1.08 -17.66 14.46
C SER A 127 -2.52 -17.57 13.92
N TYR A 128 -3.23 -16.49 14.27
CA TYR A 128 -4.53 -16.12 13.76
C TYR A 128 -4.42 -14.74 13.10
N ARG A 129 -4.69 -14.68 11.79
CA ARG A 129 -4.45 -13.50 10.95
C ARG A 129 -5.77 -12.89 10.54
N LYS A 130 -6.00 -11.64 10.92
CA LYS A 130 -7.26 -10.95 10.61
C LYS A 130 -7.03 -9.54 10.13
N ILE A 131 -7.70 -9.22 9.00
CA ILE A 131 -7.71 -7.87 8.42
C ILE A 131 -9.18 -7.49 8.18
N ARG A 132 -9.54 -6.26 8.54
CA ARG A 132 -10.88 -5.72 8.31
C ARG A 132 -10.80 -4.36 7.65
N LEU A 133 -11.51 -4.22 6.52
CA LEU A 133 -11.75 -2.95 5.85
C LEU A 133 -13.17 -2.49 6.14
N THR A 134 -13.36 -1.29 6.67
CA THR A 134 -14.69 -0.69 6.84
C THR A 134 -14.73 0.70 6.23
N ALA A 135 -15.88 1.08 5.69
CA ALA A 135 -16.13 2.43 5.22
C ALA A 135 -17.54 2.85 5.60
N ASP A 136 -17.63 4.04 6.20
CA ASP A 136 -18.87 4.64 6.68
C ASP A 136 -18.91 6.10 6.24
N ARG A 137 -20.12 6.64 6.00
CA ARG A 137 -20.34 8.08 5.91
C ARG A 137 -20.74 8.58 7.29
N ILE A 138 -19.96 9.49 7.83
CA ILE A 138 -20.20 10.11 9.14
C ILE A 138 -20.25 11.63 8.90
N ASP A 139 -21.43 12.20 9.05
CA ASP A 139 -21.70 13.60 8.73
C ASP A 139 -21.27 13.95 7.28
N ASP A 140 -20.41 14.95 7.12
CA ASP A 140 -19.87 15.41 5.84
C ASP A 140 -18.54 14.72 5.48
N ARG A 141 -18.29 13.52 6.01
CA ARG A 141 -17.02 12.83 5.79
C ARG A 141 -17.22 11.35 5.44
N ILE A 142 -16.38 10.86 4.57
CA ILE A 142 -16.20 9.43 4.34
C ILE A 142 -15.06 8.97 5.25
N VAL A 143 -15.33 7.99 6.09
CA VAL A 143 -14.36 7.44 7.04
C VAL A 143 -14.07 5.99 6.66
N ILE A 144 -12.84 5.71 6.24
CA ILE A 144 -12.38 4.37 5.84
C ILE A 144 -11.38 3.91 6.90
N ARG A 145 -11.59 2.69 7.42
CA ARG A 145 -10.70 2.08 8.42
C ARG A 145 -10.15 0.77 7.92
N CYS A 146 -8.84 0.62 7.97
CA CYS A 146 -8.12 -0.63 7.76
C CYS A 146 -7.59 -1.09 9.13
N LYS A 147 -8.14 -2.19 9.65
CA LYS A 147 -7.76 -2.76 10.94
C LYS A 147 -7.14 -4.14 10.75
N ASP A 148 -6.01 -4.34 11.40
CA ASP A 148 -5.33 -5.62 11.53
C ASP A 148 -5.23 -6.06 13.02
N ASN A 149 -4.91 -7.32 13.23
CA ASN A 149 -4.54 -7.87 14.52
C ASN A 149 -3.05 -8.26 14.58
N GLY A 150 -2.21 -7.53 13.85
CA GLY A 150 -0.78 -7.80 13.72
C GLY A 150 0.03 -7.42 14.96
N CYS A 151 1.34 -7.30 14.76
CA CYS A 151 2.31 -6.97 15.81
C CYS A 151 2.11 -5.58 16.44
N GLY A 152 1.36 -4.70 15.77
CA GLY A 152 1.22 -3.30 16.17
C GLY A 152 2.48 -2.48 15.88
N ILE A 153 2.45 -1.20 16.25
CA ILE A 153 3.54 -0.25 16.06
C ILE A 153 4.09 0.15 17.43
N PRO A 154 5.39 -0.10 17.71
CA PRO A 154 6.04 0.33 18.94
C PRO A 154 5.93 1.84 19.17
N GLU A 155 5.81 2.29 20.43
CA GLU A 155 5.55 3.68 20.77
C GLU A 155 6.65 4.65 20.31
N ASP A 156 7.89 4.21 20.33
CA ASP A 156 9.05 4.96 19.84
C ASP A 156 8.99 5.22 18.33
N LEU A 157 8.36 4.32 17.57
CA LEU A 157 8.21 4.43 16.12
C LEU A 157 6.97 5.24 15.71
N GLN A 158 5.95 5.33 16.58
CA GLN A 158 4.67 5.97 16.24
C GLN A 158 4.82 7.43 15.82
N LYS A 159 5.84 8.11 16.30
CA LYS A 159 6.09 9.52 15.97
C LYS A 159 6.59 9.73 14.55
N THR A 160 7.23 8.73 13.99
CA THR A 160 7.99 8.84 12.73
C THR A 160 7.42 8.00 11.57
N ILE A 161 6.35 7.20 11.79
CA ILE A 161 5.83 6.29 10.76
C ILE A 161 5.36 6.97 9.46
N PHE A 162 5.07 8.26 9.51
CA PHE A 162 4.71 9.06 8.32
C PHE A 162 5.89 9.85 7.75
N GLU A 163 7.07 9.75 8.35
CA GLU A 163 8.28 10.36 7.80
C GLU A 163 8.80 9.50 6.63
N PRO A 164 9.25 10.14 5.53
CA PRO A 164 9.77 9.40 4.39
C PRO A 164 11.06 8.65 4.77
N PHE A 165 11.29 7.48 4.14
CA PHE A 165 12.44 6.61 4.32
C PHE A 165 12.56 5.95 5.70
N ILE A 166 11.56 6.06 6.57
CA ILE A 166 11.50 5.35 7.84
C ILE A 166 10.81 4.00 7.63
N THR A 167 11.56 2.93 7.77
CA THR A 167 11.06 1.55 7.66
C THR A 167 11.84 0.61 8.58
N HIS A 168 11.14 -0.37 9.13
CA HIS A 168 11.72 -1.49 9.86
C HIS A 168 11.44 -2.82 9.16
N LYS A 169 10.86 -2.76 7.95
CA LYS A 169 10.59 -3.94 7.13
C LYS A 169 11.78 -4.22 6.23
N PRO A 170 12.32 -5.45 6.18
CA PRO A 170 13.30 -5.84 5.18
C PRO A 170 12.74 -5.58 3.77
N GLY A 171 13.51 -4.88 2.93
CA GLY A 171 13.08 -4.53 1.57
C GLY A 171 11.98 -3.47 1.46
N GLY A 172 11.58 -2.84 2.57
CA GLY A 172 10.65 -1.71 2.54
C GLY A 172 11.34 -0.41 2.19
N THR A 173 10.69 0.45 1.41
CA THR A 173 11.22 1.77 0.99
C THR A 173 11.03 2.85 2.07
N GLY A 174 10.06 2.65 2.97
CA GLY A 174 9.66 3.65 3.97
C GLY A 174 8.92 4.86 3.38
N LEU A 175 8.48 4.78 2.11
CA LEU A 175 7.76 5.87 1.43
C LEU A 175 6.25 5.69 1.44
N GLY A 176 5.75 4.46 1.50
CA GLY A 176 4.33 4.17 1.28
C GLY A 176 3.38 4.95 2.21
N LEU A 177 3.64 5.01 3.53
CA LEU A 177 2.79 5.77 4.46
C LEU A 177 2.96 7.29 4.30
N ALA A 178 4.16 7.77 3.98
CA ALA A 178 4.41 9.18 3.70
C ALA A 178 3.69 9.65 2.43
N VAL A 179 3.72 8.85 1.34
CA VAL A 179 2.97 9.09 0.11
C VAL A 179 1.47 9.06 0.39
N SER A 180 0.98 8.04 1.12
CA SER A 180 -0.44 7.91 1.48
C SER A 180 -0.94 9.14 2.23
N LYS A 181 -0.17 9.63 3.21
CA LYS A 181 -0.52 10.84 3.96
C LYS A 181 -0.62 12.05 3.05
N ARG A 182 0.35 12.28 2.16
CA ARG A 182 0.34 13.41 1.22
C ARG A 182 -0.85 13.36 0.25
N ILE A 183 -1.18 12.18 -0.26
CA ILE A 183 -2.34 11.99 -1.13
C ILE A 183 -3.63 12.35 -0.39
N ILE A 184 -3.80 11.89 0.84
CA ILE A 184 -4.99 12.17 1.64
C ILE A 184 -5.08 13.66 2.02
N GLU A 185 -3.96 14.29 2.38
CA GLU A 185 -3.89 15.74 2.66
C GLU A 185 -4.21 16.57 1.40
N ALA A 186 -3.74 16.17 0.22
CA ALA A 186 -4.09 16.80 -1.05
C ALA A 186 -5.61 16.72 -1.34
N HIS A 187 -6.29 15.67 -0.89
CA HIS A 187 -7.75 15.55 -0.89
C HIS A 187 -8.45 16.28 0.27
N LYS A 188 -7.73 17.13 1.01
CA LYS A 188 -8.22 17.83 2.21
C LYS A 188 -8.71 16.87 3.33
N GLY A 189 -8.24 15.65 3.28
CA GLY A 189 -8.52 14.59 4.25
C GLY A 189 -7.48 14.51 5.35
N THR A 190 -7.66 13.52 6.23
CA THR A 190 -6.68 13.16 7.27
C THR A 190 -6.42 11.67 7.27
N LEU A 191 -5.16 11.29 7.45
CA LEU A 191 -4.73 9.92 7.70
C LEU A 191 -4.20 9.84 9.13
N SER A 192 -4.82 9.02 9.94
CA SER A 192 -4.46 8.78 11.33
C SER A 192 -4.36 7.29 11.63
N PHE A 193 -3.84 6.94 12.79
CA PHE A 193 -3.79 5.55 13.24
C PHE A 193 -3.95 5.45 14.74
N GLU A 194 -4.39 4.27 15.17
CA GLU A 194 -4.37 3.81 16.55
C GLU A 194 -3.66 2.47 16.58
N SER A 195 -2.63 2.35 17.40
CA SER A 195 -1.85 1.11 17.49
C SER A 195 -1.35 0.87 18.90
N LYS A 196 -1.33 -0.40 19.30
CA LYS A 196 -0.68 -0.88 20.52
C LYS A 196 0.11 -2.12 20.15
N LYS A 197 1.26 -2.31 20.78
CA LYS A 197 2.06 -3.52 20.60
C LYS A 197 1.25 -4.75 21.02
N GLY A 198 1.03 -5.68 20.08
CA GLY A 198 0.29 -6.93 20.27
C GLY A 198 -1.15 -6.95 19.74
N PRO A 199 -2.03 -5.98 20.05
CA PRO A 199 -3.42 -6.02 19.56
C PRO A 199 -3.61 -5.53 18.11
N GLY A 200 -2.55 -5.10 17.42
CA GLY A 200 -2.60 -4.67 16.03
C GLY A 200 -2.73 -3.15 15.83
N THR A 201 -3.08 -2.78 14.60
CA THR A 201 -3.18 -1.38 14.17
C THR A 201 -4.52 -1.11 13.49
N THR A 202 -5.02 0.10 13.65
CA THR A 202 -6.14 0.63 12.86
C THR A 202 -5.69 1.92 12.20
N PHE A 203 -5.55 1.91 10.88
CA PHE A 203 -5.40 3.14 10.09
C PHE A 203 -6.77 3.68 9.72
N THR A 204 -6.93 5.00 9.84
CA THR A 204 -8.18 5.71 9.55
C THR A 204 -7.91 6.82 8.53
N VAL A 205 -8.57 6.72 7.38
CA VAL A 205 -8.66 7.76 6.36
C VAL A 205 -9.98 8.50 6.54
N SER A 206 -9.96 9.82 6.60
CA SER A 206 -11.16 10.65 6.67
C SER A 206 -11.13 11.70 5.57
N LEU A 207 -12.08 11.64 4.63
CA LEU A 207 -12.19 12.50 3.45
C LEU A 207 -13.43 13.40 3.58
N PRO A 208 -13.35 14.70 3.33
CA PRO A 208 -14.52 15.56 3.24
C PRO A 208 -15.31 15.26 1.97
N ILE A 209 -16.64 15.37 2.02
CA ILE A 209 -17.54 15.18 0.87
C ILE A 209 -17.80 16.53 0.19
#